data_5180247d960cb77d1d699bb3b6816d62
#
_entry.id   5180247d960cb77d1d699bb3b6816d62
#
_cell.length_a   1.000
_cell.length_b   1.000
_cell.length_c   1.000
_cell.angle_alpha   90.00
_cell.angle_beta   90.00
_cell.angle_gamma   90.00
#
_symmetry.space_group_name_H-M   'P 1'
#
loop_
_entity.id
_entity.type
_entity.pdbx_description
1 polymer ?
#
loop_
_entity_poly.entity_id
_entity_poly.type
_entity_poly.pdbx_seq_one_letter_code
_entity_poly.pdbx_strand_id
1 'polypeptide(L)' 'MSNFRDDILKALELKLKGEIATHQVNIKILLG' A
#
# COMPACT_ATOMS: atom_id res chain seq x y z
N MET A 1 4.09 -25.06 5.48
CA MET A 1 4.95 -24.10 6.20
C MET A 1 4.84 -22.74 5.55
N SER A 2 4.57 -21.72 6.34
CA SER A 2 4.54 -20.38 5.79
C SER A 2 5.95 -19.98 5.36
N ASN A 3 6.04 -19.44 4.18
CA ASN A 3 7.30 -18.95 3.67
C ASN A 3 7.50 -17.53 4.18
N PHE A 4 8.54 -17.32 4.97
CA PHE A 4 8.87 -16.01 5.52
C PHE A 4 8.99 -14.94 4.44
N ARG A 5 9.53 -15.31 3.30
CA ARG A 5 9.63 -14.44 2.12
C ARG A 5 8.27 -13.98 1.63
N ASP A 6 7.32 -14.92 1.54
CA ASP A 6 5.97 -14.59 1.10
C ASP A 6 5.30 -13.63 2.07
N ASP A 7 5.51 -13.82 3.35
CA ASP A 7 4.96 -12.94 4.37
C ASP A 7 5.50 -11.51 4.22
N ILE A 8 6.78 -11.38 3.96
CA ILE A 8 7.41 -10.07 3.72
C ILE A 8 6.82 -9.42 2.46
N LEU A 9 6.69 -10.18 1.38
CA LEU A 9 6.13 -9.66 0.14
C LEU A 9 4.69 -9.21 0.30
N LYS A 10 3.89 -9.98 1.03
CA LYS A 10 2.50 -9.62 1.30
C LYS A 10 2.40 -8.35 2.13
N ALA A 11 3.25 -8.22 3.13
CA ALA A 11 3.27 -7.02 3.96
C ALA A 11 3.67 -5.79 3.14
N LEU A 12 4.64 -5.96 2.24
CA LEU A 12 5.07 -4.88 1.37
C LEU A 12 3.97 -4.47 0.40
N GLU A 13 3.28 -5.44 -0.19
CA GLU A 13 2.15 -5.16 -1.09
C GLU A 13 1.06 -4.37 -0.37
N LEU A 14 0.73 -4.76 0.85
CA LEU A 14 -0.29 -4.07 1.63
C LEU A 14 0.12 -2.64 1.93
N LYS A 15 1.38 -2.43 2.26
CA LYS A 15 1.93 -1.10 2.50
C LYS A 15 1.82 -0.23 1.25
N LEU A 16 2.24 -0.75 0.11
CA LEU A 16 2.21 0.00 -1.14
C LEU A 16 0.80 0.34 -1.57
N LYS A 17 -0.14 -0.59 -1.41
CA LYS A 17 -1.55 -0.32 -1.71
C LYS A 17 -2.10 0.79 -0.84
N GLY A 18 -1.74 0.80 0.43
CA GLY A 18 -2.15 1.87 1.34
C GLY A 18 -1.57 3.21 0.94
N GLU A 19 -0.33 3.24 0.51
CA GLU A 19 0.30 4.48 0.06
C GLU A 19 -0.34 5.02 -1.22
N ILE A 20 -0.67 4.13 -2.16
CA ILE A 20 -1.37 4.54 -3.38
C ILE A 20 -2.71 5.19 -3.02
N ALA A 21 -3.48 4.58 -2.15
CA ALA A 21 -4.76 5.13 -1.71
C ALA A 21 -4.58 6.49 -1.05
N THR A 22 -3.57 6.64 -0.21
CA THR A 22 -3.26 7.90 0.45
C THR A 22 -2.92 8.99 -0.56
N HIS A 23 -2.11 8.68 -1.54
CA HIS A 23 -1.74 9.63 -2.59
C HIS A 23 -2.96 10.07 -3.40
N GLN A 24 -3.86 9.15 -3.70
CA GLN A 24 -5.09 9.47 -4.44
C GLN A 24 -5.98 10.42 -3.66
N VAL A 25 -6.14 10.20 -2.36
CA VAL A 25 -6.91 11.09 -1.50
C VAL A 25 -6.28 12.47 -1.45
N ASN A 26 -4.96 12.54 -1.31
CA ASN A 26 -4.23 13.80 -1.28
C ASN A 26 -4.43 14.60 -2.58
N ILE A 27 -4.39 13.93 -3.71
CA ILE A 27 -4.64 14.59 -5.01
C ILE A 27 -6.05 15.15 -5.06
N LYS A 28 -7.03 14.39 -4.61
CA LYS A 28 -8.43 14.84 -4.59
C LYS A 28 -8.61 16.07 -3.70
N ILE A 29 -7.96 16.09 -2.56
CA ILE A 29 -8.01 17.25 -1.66
C ILE A 29 -7.42 18.48 -2.33
N LEU A 30 -6.30 18.32 -3.02
CA LEU A 30 -5.65 19.44 -3.71
C LEU A 30 -6.47 19.98 -4.88
N LEU A 31 -7.17 19.08 -5.57
CA LEU A 31 -8.00 19.49 -6.71
C LEU A 31 -9.36 20.03 -6.29
N GLY A 32 -9.77 19.62 -5.12
CA GLY A 32 -11.11 19.82 -4.72
C GLY A 32 -11.65 20.82 -3.99
#